data_aa18e0aea1f79aeb2c8fb6ac3aeb2c46
#
_entry.id   aa18e0aea1f79aeb2c8fb6ac3aeb2c46
#
_cell.length_a   1.000
_cell.length_b   1.000
_cell.length_c   1.000
_cell.angle_alpha   90.00
_cell.angle_beta   90.00
_cell.angle_gamma   90.00
#
_symmetry.space_group_name_H-M   'P 1'
#
loop_
_entity.id
_entity.type
_entity.pdbx_description
1 polymer ?
#
loop_
_entity_poly.entity_id
_entity_poly.type
_entity_poly.pdbx_seq_one_letter_code
_entity_poly.pdbx_strand_id
1 'polypeptide(L)'
;LGPGATNLTTPAAYAALGAFPLVIITGQKPIKTSKQAQFQIVDVVSLFTPLCKASTQIVNGNRIPSLVREGFRLAQEERPGAVLLELPEDIAEEQTVEPVIPPHDRRYAVAGDAALDEAARRILAAQRPLLLIGAGANRRRASKALRKFVSDTGFPFFDTQMGKGVVDEDSELYLG
;
A
#
# COMPACT_ATOMS: atom_id res chain seq x y z
N LEU A 1 21.01 -8.73 -1.73
CA LEU A 1 21.17 -9.65 -0.58
C LEU A 1 21.47 -8.85 0.69
N GLY A 2 21.33 -9.47 1.87
CA GLY A 2 21.79 -8.97 3.17
C GLY A 2 21.72 -7.46 3.37
N PRO A 3 22.85 -6.74 3.39
CA PRO A 3 22.89 -5.30 3.63
C PRO A 3 22.07 -4.48 2.65
N GLY A 4 22.00 -4.90 1.39
CA GLY A 4 21.13 -4.25 0.39
C GLY A 4 19.65 -4.42 0.71
N ALA A 5 19.23 -5.57 1.24
CA ALA A 5 17.87 -5.80 1.68
C ALA A 5 17.53 -4.96 2.93
N THR A 6 18.43 -4.90 3.92
CA THR A 6 18.19 -4.13 5.15
C THR A 6 18.00 -2.64 4.89
N ASN A 7 18.63 -2.07 3.86
CA ASN A 7 18.42 -0.67 3.47
C ASN A 7 16.97 -0.36 3.03
N LEU A 8 16.20 -1.38 2.64
CA LEU A 8 14.80 -1.21 2.22
C LEU A 8 13.81 -1.16 3.38
N THR A 9 14.26 -1.28 4.63
CA THR A 9 13.39 -1.14 5.81
C THR A 9 12.80 0.27 5.92
N THR A 10 13.58 1.30 5.64
CA THR A 10 13.11 2.69 5.66
C THR A 10 11.97 2.95 4.66
N PRO A 11 12.12 2.64 3.36
CA PRO A 11 10.99 2.80 2.42
C PRO A 11 9.81 1.88 2.74
N ALA A 12 10.02 0.68 3.30
CA ALA A 12 8.93 -0.18 3.74
C ALA A 12 8.13 0.46 4.88
N ALA A 13 8.80 0.98 5.91
CA ALA A 13 8.18 1.70 7.01
C ALA A 13 7.44 2.95 6.51
N TYR A 14 8.05 3.71 5.61
CA TYR A 14 7.42 4.88 5.01
C TYR A 14 6.14 4.52 4.24
N ALA A 15 6.17 3.44 3.45
CA ALA A 15 5.00 2.95 2.73
C ALA A 15 3.87 2.50 3.68
N ALA A 16 4.23 1.82 4.79
CA ALA A 16 3.28 1.40 5.81
C ALA A 16 2.60 2.59 6.51
N LEU A 17 3.39 3.59 6.92
CA LEU A 17 2.89 4.78 7.61
C LEU A 17 2.07 5.69 6.68
N GLY A 18 2.55 5.89 5.45
CA GLY A 18 1.92 6.75 4.46
C GLY A 18 0.79 6.10 3.66
N ALA A 19 0.50 4.81 3.87
CA ALA A 19 -0.47 4.05 3.07
C ALA A 19 -0.15 4.04 1.57
N PHE A 20 1.12 3.84 1.22
CA PHE A 20 1.57 3.73 -0.16
C PHE A 20 1.69 2.27 -0.58
N PRO A 21 1.19 1.88 -1.75
CA PRO A 21 1.43 0.53 -2.28
C PRO A 21 2.89 0.40 -2.70
N LEU A 22 3.59 -0.57 -2.15
CA LEU A 22 4.99 -0.86 -2.46
C LEU A 22 5.19 -2.38 -2.53
N VAL A 23 5.76 -2.86 -3.62
CA VAL A 23 6.24 -4.25 -3.73
C VAL A 23 7.76 -4.22 -3.70
N ILE A 24 8.34 -4.91 -2.74
CA ILE A 24 9.78 -5.05 -2.54
C ILE A 24 10.16 -6.47 -2.98
N ILE A 25 11.14 -6.58 -3.86
CA ILE A 25 11.73 -7.87 -4.24
C ILE A 25 13.19 -7.85 -3.82
N THR A 26 13.57 -8.81 -2.99
CA THR A 26 14.96 -8.99 -2.54
C THR A 26 15.48 -10.35 -2.99
N GLY A 27 16.78 -10.43 -3.28
CA GLY A 27 17.44 -11.71 -3.44
C GLY A 27 17.81 -12.34 -2.11
N GLN A 28 18.10 -13.64 -2.13
CA GLN A 28 18.69 -14.40 -1.04
C GLN A 28 19.67 -15.43 -1.62
N LYS A 29 20.58 -15.92 -0.79
CA LYS A 29 21.43 -17.06 -1.14
C LYS A 29 20.58 -18.29 -1.45
N PRO A 30 21.13 -19.26 -2.24
CA PRO A 30 20.42 -20.51 -2.52
C PRO A 30 19.93 -21.19 -1.25
N ILE A 31 18.70 -21.70 -1.26
CA ILE A 31 18.08 -22.36 -0.11
C ILE A 31 18.05 -23.88 -0.24
N LYS A 32 18.05 -24.42 -1.46
CA LYS A 32 18.00 -25.87 -1.73
C LYS A 32 19.39 -26.50 -1.84
N THR A 33 20.37 -25.75 -2.31
CA THR A 33 21.68 -26.27 -2.70
C THR A 33 22.82 -25.76 -1.83
N SER A 34 22.56 -24.85 -0.91
CA SER A 34 23.61 -24.11 -0.22
C SER A 34 24.17 -24.84 1.00
N LYS A 35 25.49 -25.02 1.00
CA LYS A 35 26.32 -25.20 2.19
C LYS A 35 27.20 -23.96 2.41
N GLN A 36 26.69 -22.78 2.16
CA GLN A 36 27.45 -21.54 2.18
C GLN A 36 27.71 -21.07 3.62
N ALA A 37 28.85 -20.40 3.80
CA ALA A 37 29.10 -19.62 5.00
C ALA A 37 28.02 -18.51 5.12
N GLN A 38 27.82 -18.01 6.35
CA GLN A 38 26.72 -17.07 6.67
C GLN A 38 26.92 -15.65 6.09
N PHE A 39 27.86 -15.46 5.18
CA PHE A 39 28.12 -14.16 4.57
C PHE A 39 26.89 -13.64 3.81
N GLN A 40 26.43 -12.46 4.19
CA GLN A 40 25.24 -11.78 3.64
C GLN A 40 23.90 -12.50 3.84
N ILE A 41 23.84 -13.55 4.63
CA ILE A 41 22.60 -14.22 4.99
C ILE A 41 21.98 -13.46 6.16
N VAL A 42 20.81 -12.87 5.92
CA VAL A 42 19.98 -12.18 6.91
C VAL A 42 18.59 -12.75 6.79
N ASP A 43 17.91 -12.95 7.91
CA ASP A 43 16.49 -13.29 7.91
C ASP A 43 15.66 -12.05 7.53
N VAL A 44 15.59 -11.82 6.22
CA VAL A 44 14.90 -10.67 5.64
C VAL A 44 13.39 -10.77 5.84
N VAL A 45 12.83 -11.97 5.78
CA VAL A 45 11.39 -12.19 5.97
C VAL A 45 10.96 -11.76 7.37
N SER A 46 11.65 -12.22 8.40
CA SER A 46 11.36 -11.82 9.79
C SER A 46 11.61 -10.33 10.02
N LEU A 47 12.68 -9.77 9.43
CA LEU A 47 13.00 -8.35 9.54
C LEU A 47 11.87 -7.46 9.01
N PHE A 48 11.23 -7.83 7.90
CA PHE A 48 10.18 -7.06 7.25
C PHE A 48 8.76 -7.36 7.75
N THR A 49 8.56 -8.45 8.49
CA THR A 49 7.24 -8.83 9.00
C THR A 49 6.50 -7.69 9.71
N PRO A 50 7.10 -6.89 10.60
CA PRO A 50 6.41 -5.79 11.27
C PRO A 50 6.18 -4.56 10.36
N LEU A 51 6.83 -4.48 9.21
CA LEU A 51 6.81 -3.32 8.31
C LEU A 51 5.91 -3.53 7.09
N CYS A 52 5.59 -4.79 6.77
CA CYS A 52 4.90 -5.17 5.55
C CYS A 52 3.55 -5.81 5.84
N LYS A 53 2.63 -5.68 4.90
CA LYS A 53 1.34 -6.42 4.93
C LYS A 53 1.54 -7.92 4.76
N ALA A 54 2.59 -8.29 4.03
CA ALA A 54 3.05 -9.66 3.89
C ALA A 54 4.56 -9.67 3.60
N SER A 55 5.26 -10.64 4.16
CA SER A 55 6.68 -10.92 3.90
C SER A 55 6.82 -12.40 3.62
N THR A 56 7.29 -12.76 2.43
CA THR A 56 7.28 -14.15 1.97
C THR A 56 8.57 -14.48 1.23
N GLN A 57 9.20 -15.60 1.61
CA GLN A 57 10.26 -16.21 0.80
C GLN A 57 9.62 -17.14 -0.25
N ILE A 58 10.04 -17.01 -1.50
CA ILE A 58 9.62 -17.87 -2.60
C ILE A 58 10.48 -19.13 -2.57
N VAL A 59 9.88 -20.27 -2.35
CA VAL A 59 10.60 -21.55 -2.20
C VAL A 59 10.41 -22.51 -3.38
N ASN A 60 9.68 -22.10 -4.41
CA ASN A 60 9.40 -22.88 -5.61
C ASN A 60 9.09 -21.94 -6.79
N GLY A 61 9.75 -22.13 -7.92
CA GLY A 61 9.59 -21.32 -9.13
C GLY A 61 8.17 -21.29 -9.67
N ASN A 62 7.43 -22.39 -9.58
CA ASN A 62 6.02 -22.44 -10.01
C ASN A 62 5.09 -21.56 -9.16
N ARG A 63 5.53 -21.10 -7.99
CA ARG A 63 4.77 -20.17 -7.15
C ARG A 63 5.03 -18.69 -7.49
N ILE A 64 6.04 -18.38 -8.30
CA ILE A 64 6.39 -16.99 -8.65
C ILE A 64 5.19 -16.24 -9.25
N PRO A 65 4.47 -16.74 -10.28
CA PRO A 65 3.37 -15.98 -10.86
C PRO A 65 2.26 -15.66 -9.85
N SER A 66 1.88 -16.63 -9.02
CA SER A 66 0.83 -16.45 -8.02
C SER A 66 1.24 -15.50 -6.88
N LEU A 67 2.47 -15.64 -6.35
CA LEU A 67 2.96 -14.78 -5.28
C LEU A 67 3.20 -13.34 -5.74
N VAL A 68 3.70 -13.15 -6.95
CA VAL A 68 3.82 -11.80 -7.55
C VAL A 68 2.44 -11.18 -7.72
N ARG A 69 1.48 -11.91 -8.28
CA ARG A 69 0.11 -11.42 -8.44
C ARG A 69 -0.52 -11.03 -7.11
N GLU A 70 -0.37 -11.88 -6.10
CA GLU A 70 -0.87 -11.64 -4.75
C GLU A 70 -0.16 -10.46 -4.08
N GLY A 71 1.15 -10.34 -4.24
CA GLY A 71 1.93 -9.22 -3.72
C GLY A 71 1.41 -7.87 -4.23
N PHE A 72 1.18 -7.75 -5.54
CA PHE A 72 0.59 -6.54 -6.12
C PHE A 72 -0.86 -6.30 -5.65
N ARG A 73 -1.65 -7.35 -5.47
CA ARG A 73 -3.02 -7.24 -4.96
C ARG A 73 -3.01 -6.71 -3.52
N LEU A 74 -2.25 -7.34 -2.63
CA LEU A 74 -2.16 -6.97 -1.22
C LEU A 74 -1.58 -5.57 -1.01
N ALA A 75 -0.54 -5.20 -1.76
CA ALA A 75 0.06 -3.87 -1.65
C ALA A 75 -0.97 -2.76 -1.93
N GLN A 76 -1.90 -3.00 -2.85
CA GLN A 76 -2.91 -2.02 -3.27
C GLN A 76 -4.23 -2.10 -2.50
N GLU A 77 -4.49 -3.20 -1.81
CA GLU A 77 -5.71 -3.38 -1.01
C GLU A 77 -5.74 -2.41 0.17
N GLU A 78 -6.93 -1.96 0.52
CA GLU A 78 -7.13 -1.02 1.64
C GLU A 78 -6.77 -1.66 3.00
N ARG A 79 -5.96 -1.04 3.85
CA ARG A 79 -5.11 0.14 3.61
C ARG A 79 -3.88 -0.26 2.80
N PRO A 80 -3.46 0.49 1.75
CA PRO A 80 -2.23 0.19 1.01
C PRO A 80 -0.98 0.18 1.90
N GLY A 81 0.01 -0.61 1.48
CA GLY A 81 1.25 -0.74 2.22
C GLY A 81 2.29 -1.57 1.48
N ALA A 82 3.41 -1.84 2.14
CA ALA A 82 4.48 -2.63 1.59
C ALA A 82 4.17 -4.14 1.60
N VAL A 83 4.70 -4.84 0.62
CA VAL A 83 4.78 -6.32 0.55
C VAL A 83 6.20 -6.69 0.16
N LEU A 84 6.78 -7.67 0.86
CA LEU A 84 8.09 -8.22 0.55
C LEU A 84 7.96 -9.60 -0.09
N LEU A 85 8.68 -9.80 -1.19
CA LEU A 85 8.94 -11.09 -1.82
C LEU A 85 10.46 -11.33 -1.84
N GLU A 86 10.92 -12.33 -1.11
CA GLU A 86 12.32 -12.76 -1.15
C GLU A 86 12.49 -13.88 -2.16
N LEU A 87 13.36 -13.67 -3.15
CA LEU A 87 13.62 -14.60 -4.23
C LEU A 87 15.06 -15.15 -4.12
N PRO A 88 15.25 -16.38 -3.63
CA PRO A 88 16.55 -17.03 -3.61
C PRO A 88 17.12 -17.30 -5.02
N GLU A 89 18.46 -17.29 -5.15
CA GLU A 89 19.18 -17.44 -6.42
C GLU A 89 18.78 -18.74 -7.14
N ASP A 90 18.77 -19.87 -6.42
CA ASP A 90 18.43 -21.20 -6.97
C ASP A 90 16.95 -21.33 -7.35
N ILE A 91 16.07 -20.59 -6.71
CA ILE A 91 14.65 -20.54 -7.08
C ILE A 91 14.44 -19.67 -8.33
N ALA A 92 15.23 -18.59 -8.47
CA ALA A 92 15.16 -17.73 -9.65
C ALA A 92 15.63 -18.44 -10.93
N GLU A 93 16.47 -19.47 -10.80
CA GLU A 93 16.98 -20.30 -11.92
C GLU A 93 16.02 -21.45 -12.30
N GLU A 94 15.00 -21.73 -11.49
CA GLU A 94 14.06 -22.81 -11.77
C GLU A 94 13.22 -22.54 -13.02
N GLN A 95 13.06 -23.58 -13.82
CA GLN A 95 12.07 -23.56 -14.91
C GLN A 95 10.65 -23.63 -14.33
N THR A 96 9.77 -22.76 -14.78
CA THR A 96 8.35 -22.78 -14.41
C THR A 96 7.50 -23.07 -15.63
N VAL A 97 6.46 -23.88 -15.44
CA VAL A 97 5.41 -24.16 -16.43
C VAL A 97 4.15 -23.34 -16.17
N GLU A 98 4.10 -22.66 -15.03
CA GLU A 98 2.93 -21.84 -14.65
C GLU A 98 2.86 -20.56 -15.49
N PRO A 99 1.69 -20.25 -16.05
CA PRO A 99 1.54 -19.04 -16.85
C PRO A 99 1.57 -17.77 -15.99
N VAL A 100 1.96 -16.67 -16.61
CA VAL A 100 1.84 -15.35 -16.00
C VAL A 100 0.36 -15.03 -15.74
N ILE A 101 0.02 -14.72 -14.50
CA ILE A 101 -1.35 -14.35 -14.12
C ILE A 101 -1.59 -12.87 -14.45
N PRO A 102 -2.54 -12.54 -15.33
CA PRO A 102 -2.81 -11.17 -15.71
C PRO A 102 -3.33 -10.34 -14.53
N PRO A 103 -3.14 -9.01 -14.54
CA PRO A 103 -3.77 -8.15 -13.56
C PRO A 103 -5.29 -8.22 -13.72
N HIS A 104 -6.01 -8.18 -12.59
CA HIS A 104 -7.45 -8.00 -12.60
C HIS A 104 -7.82 -6.59 -12.17
N ASP A 105 -8.99 -6.16 -12.56
CA ASP A 105 -9.48 -4.82 -12.23
C ASP A 105 -9.58 -4.62 -10.72
N ARG A 106 -9.15 -3.46 -10.28
CA ARG A 106 -9.21 -3.07 -8.88
C ARG A 106 -10.67 -2.83 -8.49
N ARG A 107 -11.18 -3.65 -7.59
CA ARG A 107 -12.49 -3.42 -6.96
C ARG A 107 -12.33 -2.48 -5.77
N TYR A 108 -13.14 -1.44 -5.76
CA TYR A 108 -13.24 -0.53 -4.61
C TYR A 108 -14.44 -0.94 -3.76
N ALA A 109 -14.25 -0.99 -2.45
CA ALA A 109 -15.37 -1.13 -1.54
C ALA A 109 -16.27 0.11 -1.66
N VAL A 110 -17.57 -0.11 -1.77
CA VAL A 110 -18.59 0.93 -1.78
C VAL A 110 -19.44 0.71 -0.55
N ALA A 111 -19.68 1.79 0.22
CA ALA A 111 -20.56 1.72 1.38
C ALA A 111 -21.99 1.42 0.92
N GLY A 112 -22.73 0.65 1.71
CA GLY A 112 -24.14 0.39 1.45
C GLY A 112 -24.99 1.65 1.67
N ASP A 113 -26.14 1.72 1.00
CA ASP A 113 -27.02 2.91 1.00
C ASP A 113 -27.39 3.38 2.41
N ALA A 114 -27.72 2.49 3.32
CA ALA A 114 -28.03 2.83 4.71
C ALA A 114 -26.89 3.56 5.45
N ALA A 115 -25.62 3.20 5.15
CA ALA A 115 -24.46 3.88 5.72
C ALA A 115 -24.25 5.27 5.09
N LEU A 116 -24.54 5.40 3.79
CA LEU A 116 -24.50 6.68 3.08
C LEU A 116 -25.58 7.63 3.59
N ASP A 117 -26.81 7.15 3.78
CA ASP A 117 -27.92 7.92 4.32
C ASP A 117 -27.65 8.41 5.75
N GLU A 118 -27.08 7.54 6.59
CA GLU A 118 -26.69 7.92 7.95
C GLU A 118 -25.57 8.98 7.95
N ALA A 119 -24.58 8.85 7.07
CA ALA A 119 -23.52 9.85 6.91
C ALA A 119 -24.11 11.19 6.46
N ALA A 120 -24.97 11.18 5.44
CA ALA A 120 -25.64 12.38 4.94
C ALA A 120 -26.48 13.04 6.03
N ARG A 121 -27.25 12.28 6.78
CA ARG A 121 -28.05 12.78 7.89
C ARG A 121 -27.21 13.48 8.97
N ARG A 122 -26.07 12.89 9.35
CA ARG A 122 -25.13 13.49 10.32
C ARG A 122 -24.51 14.78 9.79
N ILE A 123 -24.09 14.79 8.53
CA ILE A 123 -23.52 15.97 7.88
C ILE A 123 -24.52 17.12 7.84
N LEU A 124 -25.77 16.83 7.43
CA LEU A 124 -26.84 17.84 7.36
C LEU A 124 -27.29 18.38 8.74
N ALA A 125 -27.19 17.57 9.79
CA ALA A 125 -27.48 17.97 11.14
C ALA A 125 -26.35 18.76 11.83
N ALA A 126 -25.14 18.78 11.25
CA ALA A 126 -23.98 19.42 11.86
C ALA A 126 -24.13 20.95 11.89
N GLN A 127 -23.96 21.54 13.07
CA GLN A 127 -24.01 23.01 13.26
C GLN A 127 -22.70 23.70 12.89
N ARG A 128 -21.58 23.00 13.06
CA ARG A 128 -20.23 23.50 12.81
C ARG A 128 -19.40 22.41 12.11
N PRO A 129 -19.74 22.08 10.85
CA PRO A 129 -19.00 21.07 10.12
C PRO A 129 -17.57 21.54 9.86
N LEU A 130 -16.62 20.62 9.99
CA LEU A 130 -15.21 20.83 9.70
C LEU A 130 -14.64 19.57 9.06
N LEU A 131 -13.90 19.72 7.97
CA LEU A 131 -13.28 18.59 7.28
C LEU A 131 -11.81 18.49 7.67
N LEU A 132 -11.40 17.32 8.12
CA LEU A 132 -9.99 16.94 8.26
C LEU A 132 -9.61 16.02 7.11
N ILE A 133 -8.70 16.49 6.26
CA ILE A 133 -8.28 15.79 5.04
C ILE A 133 -6.96 15.07 5.28
N GLY A 134 -6.98 13.76 5.24
CA GLY A 134 -5.81 12.92 5.47
C GLY A 134 -5.32 12.18 4.24
N ALA A 135 -4.27 11.35 4.40
CA ALA A 135 -3.63 10.55 3.35
C ALA A 135 -4.61 9.74 2.48
N GLY A 136 -5.68 9.20 3.08
CA GLY A 136 -6.67 8.40 2.36
C GLY A 136 -7.42 9.16 1.27
N ALA A 137 -7.51 10.48 1.38
CA ALA A 137 -8.13 11.35 0.39
C ALA A 137 -7.20 11.70 -0.78
N ASN A 138 -5.88 11.52 -0.62
CA ASN A 138 -4.87 11.82 -1.65
C ASN A 138 -4.81 10.72 -2.73
N ARG A 139 -5.97 10.45 -3.33
CA ARG A 139 -6.16 9.52 -4.43
C ARG A 139 -7.00 10.21 -5.50
N ARG A 140 -6.57 10.11 -6.74
CA ARG A 140 -7.19 10.85 -7.86
C ARG A 140 -8.71 10.88 -7.83
N ARG A 141 -9.35 9.74 -7.52
CA ARG A 141 -10.82 9.62 -7.48
C ARG A 141 -11.43 10.31 -6.25
N ALA A 142 -10.83 10.07 -5.08
CA ALA A 142 -11.29 10.67 -3.82
C ALA A 142 -11.06 12.19 -3.83
N SER A 143 -9.89 12.64 -4.26
CA SER A 143 -9.55 14.07 -4.38
C SER A 143 -10.52 14.82 -5.27
N LYS A 144 -10.86 14.26 -6.46
CA LYS A 144 -11.84 14.89 -7.36
C LYS A 144 -13.23 15.02 -6.72
N ALA A 145 -13.69 13.96 -6.03
CA ALA A 145 -15.00 13.99 -5.36
C ALA A 145 -15.00 14.95 -4.18
N LEU A 146 -13.90 15.00 -3.41
CA LEU A 146 -13.80 15.87 -2.23
C LEU A 146 -13.72 17.36 -2.61
N ARG A 147 -12.99 17.71 -3.66
CA ARG A 147 -12.98 19.08 -4.21
C ARG A 147 -14.38 19.54 -4.58
N LYS A 148 -15.14 18.68 -5.27
CA LYS A 148 -16.52 18.97 -5.60
C LYS A 148 -17.37 19.14 -4.34
N PHE A 149 -17.23 18.24 -3.36
CA PHE A 149 -17.97 18.30 -2.11
C PHE A 149 -17.71 19.61 -1.34
N VAL A 150 -16.45 20.02 -1.21
CA VAL A 150 -16.07 21.28 -0.55
C VAL A 150 -16.66 22.48 -1.29
N SER A 151 -16.56 22.48 -2.63
CA SER A 151 -17.16 23.54 -3.47
C SER A 151 -18.68 23.63 -3.33
N ASP A 152 -19.36 22.48 -3.26
CA ASP A 152 -20.83 22.44 -3.20
C ASP A 152 -21.35 22.80 -1.80
N THR A 153 -20.62 22.46 -0.75
CA THR A 153 -21.08 22.61 0.65
C THR A 153 -20.58 23.87 1.34
N GLY A 154 -19.47 24.44 0.88
CA GLY A 154 -18.79 25.56 1.55
C GLY A 154 -18.21 25.18 2.91
N PHE A 155 -17.96 23.90 3.20
CA PHE A 155 -17.42 23.48 4.48
C PHE A 155 -15.96 23.89 4.62
N PRO A 156 -15.57 24.49 5.75
CA PRO A 156 -14.16 24.76 6.04
C PRO A 156 -13.39 23.46 6.20
N PHE A 157 -12.14 23.48 5.85
CA PHE A 157 -11.28 22.31 5.92
C PHE A 157 -9.86 22.66 6.34
N PHE A 158 -9.17 21.66 6.86
CA PHE A 158 -7.71 21.66 7.02
C PHE A 158 -7.18 20.27 6.66
N ASP A 159 -5.89 20.18 6.41
CA ASP A 159 -5.28 18.93 6.00
C ASP A 159 -4.14 18.48 6.93
N THR A 160 -3.88 17.19 6.90
CA THR A 160 -2.64 16.64 7.44
C THR A 160 -1.53 16.79 6.41
N GLN A 161 -0.27 16.67 6.83
CA GLN A 161 0.88 16.68 5.93
C GLN A 161 0.69 15.77 4.70
N MET A 162 0.04 14.63 4.86
CA MET A 162 -0.21 13.67 3.78
C MET A 162 -1.50 13.96 3.00
N GLY A 163 -2.31 14.88 3.46
CA GLY A 163 -3.53 15.36 2.80
C GLY A 163 -3.33 16.58 1.92
N LYS A 164 -2.15 17.21 2.00
CA LYS A 164 -1.84 18.42 1.22
C LYS A 164 -2.07 18.24 -0.27
N GLY A 165 -2.63 19.29 -0.91
CA GLY A 165 -2.93 19.30 -2.34
C GLY A 165 -4.17 18.49 -2.76
N VAL A 166 -4.89 17.88 -1.82
CA VAL A 166 -6.16 17.18 -2.11
C VAL A 166 -7.25 18.17 -2.50
N VAL A 167 -7.42 19.23 -1.73
CA VAL A 167 -8.24 20.40 -2.05
C VAL A 167 -7.30 21.60 -2.16
N ASP A 168 -7.73 22.63 -2.84
CA ASP A 168 -6.94 23.84 -3.08
C ASP A 168 -6.74 24.59 -1.76
N GLU A 169 -5.48 24.78 -1.35
CA GLU A 169 -5.09 25.48 -0.13
C GLU A 169 -5.20 27.00 -0.27
N ASP A 170 -5.35 27.53 -1.49
CA ASP A 170 -5.63 28.95 -1.74
C ASP A 170 -7.12 29.29 -1.53
N SER A 171 -7.95 28.31 -1.21
CA SER A 171 -9.37 28.49 -0.92
C SER A 171 -9.59 29.28 0.37
N GLU A 172 -10.54 30.21 0.39
CA GLU A 172 -10.97 30.90 1.62
C GLU A 172 -11.54 29.96 2.70
N LEU A 173 -11.86 28.72 2.33
CA LEU A 173 -12.35 27.69 3.24
C LEU A 173 -11.21 26.92 3.94
N TYR A 174 -9.95 27.15 3.54
CA TYR A 174 -8.80 26.50 4.14
C TYR A 174 -8.40 27.16 5.47
N LEU A 175 -8.26 26.36 6.52
CA LEU A 175 -7.97 26.82 7.87
C LEU A 175 -6.52 26.54 8.34
N GLY A 176 -5.66 25.91 7.51
CA GLY A 176 -4.26 25.59 7.85
C GLY A 176 -3.87 24.12 7.70
#